data_94787c52c3c368a8146e3d9eeb673126
#
_entry.id   94787c52c3c368a8146e3d9eeb673126
#
_cell.length_a   1.000
_cell.length_b   1.000
_cell.length_c   1.000
_cell.angle_alpha   90.00
_cell.angle_beta   90.00
_cell.angle_gamma   90.00
#
_symmetry.space_group_name_H-M   'P 1'
#
loop_
_entity.id
_entity.type
_entity.pdbx_description
1 polymer ?
#
loop_
_entity_poly.entity_id
_entity_poly.type
_entity_poly.pdbx_seq_one_letter_code
_entity_poly.pdbx_strand_id
1 'polypeptide(L)'
;MNCKYAEPDSSTIARYLSHMGADDLTNGGLLKEIFPDLNYRNQDNQSILHILVDHKYNERKCVLAIKALLYYGLNPNLQDDDGRNFIQAALSTGYSEAFILNIIAESLKYDLDVNQVDKYGDTIMYTAIYAYHYRGGIESIYDLLCSNGYDSTKIGRNGKDLLSALEEVPLKRYFYETQFESLKKKFYKRCNALLHNDNAMVTPTLLDDEIEYLEHYGKILNYKDYAFQPTIGREEELKNLMITLAEDKKSPLIVGNPGVGKTAIVDELAYRIKRGQVPIFLQNKIILEVNLTDLVAGCEYVEFEDNVVDLIDRCKKLDADADVDVIVFIDDIHKMFSIGSAKGMDNNVASILKDYIDRSSLKVIGTTTEKEYQELISNDDLKRIFEKIIIKEPTENVLYQIIDRVIEDYSRKNGLFFQNENEKSDIVHILVDSTLENGGTSDDMIDKANNPDFAISIIDKAFAFAKVYDSEFITPEHFIEGLECCDGIVEYARCQAIASLRNLNTSISSPVKRVLNKDRSKFEK
;
A
#
# COMPACT_ATOMS: atom_id res chain seq x y z
N MET A 1 9.12 52.90 -17.09
CA MET A 1 8.09 53.00 -18.17
C MET A 1 6.84 52.36 -17.66
N ASN A 2 5.80 53.17 -17.41
CA ASN A 2 4.51 52.65 -16.91
C ASN A 2 3.76 51.96 -18.06
N CYS A 3 3.89 50.64 -18.19
CA CYS A 3 2.92 49.87 -18.95
C CYS A 3 1.68 49.73 -18.07
N LYS A 4 0.63 50.49 -18.37
CA LYS A 4 -0.72 50.21 -17.93
C LYS A 4 -1.04 48.78 -18.41
N TYR A 5 -1.34 47.91 -17.49
CA TYR A 5 -1.73 46.52 -17.74
C TYR A 5 -3.00 46.53 -18.63
N ALA A 6 -2.82 46.33 -19.93
CA ALA A 6 -3.87 45.75 -20.73
C ALA A 6 -4.01 44.28 -20.24
N GLU A 7 -5.24 43.82 -20.06
CA GLU A 7 -5.52 42.43 -19.78
C GLU A 7 -4.73 41.59 -20.79
N PRO A 8 -3.83 40.68 -20.32
CA PRO A 8 -2.99 39.92 -21.23
C PRO A 8 -3.90 39.02 -22.06
N ASP A 9 -3.97 39.28 -23.36
CA ASP A 9 -4.63 38.35 -24.27
C ASP A 9 -3.87 37.01 -24.31
N SER A 10 -4.55 35.98 -24.76
CA SER A 10 -3.98 34.62 -24.84
C SER A 10 -2.66 34.60 -25.59
N SER A 11 -2.49 35.44 -26.61
CA SER A 11 -1.28 35.53 -27.43
C SER A 11 -0.10 36.16 -26.67
N THR A 12 -0.38 37.09 -25.78
CA THR A 12 0.62 37.76 -24.93
C THR A 12 1.13 36.80 -23.84
N ILE A 13 0.24 36.09 -23.18
CA ILE A 13 0.59 35.04 -22.19
C ILE A 13 1.46 33.97 -22.85
N ALA A 14 1.01 33.49 -23.98
CA ALA A 14 1.69 32.49 -24.78
C ALA A 14 3.10 32.92 -25.20
N ARG A 15 3.25 34.16 -25.64
CA ARG A 15 4.54 34.72 -26.05
C ARG A 15 5.49 34.89 -24.87
N TYR A 16 5.02 35.31 -23.69
CA TYR A 16 5.85 35.43 -22.50
C TYR A 16 6.39 34.05 -22.09
N LEU A 17 5.54 33.06 -22.01
CA LEU A 17 5.94 31.68 -21.62
C LEU A 17 6.90 31.04 -22.62
N SER A 18 6.77 31.34 -23.92
CA SER A 18 7.69 30.84 -24.94
C SER A 18 9.11 31.40 -24.82
N HIS A 19 9.28 32.59 -24.26
CA HIS A 19 10.57 33.27 -24.13
C HIS A 19 11.25 33.08 -22.78
N MET A 20 10.53 32.57 -21.76
CA MET A 20 11.10 32.33 -20.45
C MET A 20 12.04 31.13 -20.46
N GLY A 21 13.16 31.24 -19.74
CA GLY A 21 14.06 30.13 -19.44
C GLY A 21 13.47 29.18 -18.37
N ALA A 22 14.06 28.01 -18.19
CA ALA A 22 13.61 27.08 -17.16
C ALA A 22 13.69 27.67 -15.75
N ASP A 23 14.73 28.46 -15.46
CA ASP A 23 14.94 29.12 -14.16
C ASP A 23 13.90 30.22 -13.92
N ASP A 24 13.47 30.92 -14.95
CA ASP A 24 12.42 31.94 -14.87
C ASP A 24 11.05 31.33 -14.55
N LEU A 25 10.74 30.17 -15.13
CA LEU A 25 9.49 29.45 -14.92
C LEU A 25 9.37 28.85 -13.50
N THR A 26 10.51 28.60 -12.85
CA THR A 26 10.54 28.12 -11.47
C THR A 26 10.58 29.25 -10.43
N ASN A 27 10.84 30.49 -10.88
CA ASN A 27 10.90 31.67 -10.01
C ASN A 27 9.50 32.27 -9.78
N GLY A 28 8.88 31.93 -8.66
CA GLY A 28 7.54 32.34 -8.32
C GLY A 28 7.31 33.85 -8.17
N GLY A 29 8.36 34.62 -7.93
CA GLY A 29 8.28 36.08 -7.91
C GLY A 29 7.92 36.65 -9.30
N LEU A 30 8.56 36.15 -10.33
CA LEU A 30 8.34 36.56 -11.71
C LEU A 30 6.97 36.14 -12.25
N LEU A 31 6.51 34.91 -11.88
CA LEU A 31 5.17 34.44 -12.24
C LEU A 31 4.05 35.32 -11.66
N LYS A 32 4.20 35.76 -10.40
CA LYS A 32 3.25 36.70 -9.77
C LYS A 32 3.28 38.09 -10.35
N GLU A 33 4.41 38.55 -10.90
CA GLU A 33 4.50 39.80 -11.61
C GLU A 33 3.80 39.72 -12.98
N ILE A 34 3.88 38.57 -13.64
CA ILE A 34 3.26 38.35 -14.96
C ILE A 34 1.77 38.03 -14.82
N PHE A 35 1.40 37.23 -13.80
CA PHE A 35 0.03 36.84 -13.50
C PHE A 35 -0.37 37.30 -12.09
N PRO A 36 -0.68 38.58 -11.91
CA PRO A 36 -1.07 39.13 -10.62
C PRO A 36 -2.40 38.54 -10.12
N ASP A 37 -3.25 38.08 -11.02
CA ASP A 37 -4.47 37.33 -10.70
C ASP A 37 -4.38 35.89 -11.27
N LEU A 38 -4.20 34.92 -10.40
CA LEU A 38 -4.20 33.49 -10.76
C LEU A 38 -5.58 33.00 -11.20
N ASN A 39 -6.66 33.72 -10.86
CA ASN A 39 -8.02 33.40 -11.26
C ASN A 39 -8.41 34.05 -12.61
N TYR A 40 -7.44 34.61 -13.32
CA TYR A 40 -7.68 35.21 -14.63
C TYR A 40 -8.43 34.24 -15.56
N ARG A 41 -9.43 34.80 -16.28
CA ARG A 41 -10.20 34.11 -17.30
C ARG A 41 -10.25 34.99 -18.56
N ASN A 42 -10.02 34.35 -19.69
CA ASN A 42 -10.20 35.04 -20.98
C ASN A 42 -11.69 35.10 -21.39
N GLN A 43 -11.96 35.57 -22.60
CA GLN A 43 -13.33 35.69 -23.13
C GLN A 43 -14.04 34.35 -23.32
N ASP A 44 -13.27 33.25 -23.47
CA ASP A 44 -13.77 31.88 -23.61
C ASP A 44 -13.76 31.15 -22.25
N ASN A 45 -13.73 31.89 -21.15
CA ASN A 45 -13.67 31.41 -19.77
C ASN A 45 -12.48 30.50 -19.47
N GLN A 46 -11.44 30.52 -20.30
CA GLN A 46 -10.24 29.69 -20.12
C GLN A 46 -9.36 30.28 -19.03
N SER A 47 -8.88 29.37 -18.13
CA SER A 47 -7.85 29.70 -17.14
C SER A 47 -6.45 29.75 -17.78
N ILE A 48 -5.47 30.26 -17.04
CA ILE A 48 -4.07 30.29 -17.48
C ILE A 48 -3.58 28.90 -17.91
N LEU A 49 -4.01 27.83 -17.21
CA LEU A 49 -3.65 26.44 -17.56
C LEU A 49 -4.22 26.04 -18.93
N HIS A 50 -5.44 26.42 -19.26
CA HIS A 50 -6.04 26.17 -20.59
C HIS A 50 -5.25 26.89 -21.70
N ILE A 51 -4.94 28.17 -21.49
CA ILE A 51 -4.19 28.97 -22.46
C ILE A 51 -2.80 28.37 -22.72
N LEU A 52 -2.15 27.80 -21.68
CA LEU A 52 -0.85 27.14 -21.81
C LEU A 52 -0.90 25.90 -22.70
N VAL A 53 -1.99 25.15 -22.69
CA VAL A 53 -2.09 23.90 -23.45
C VAL A 53 -2.70 24.09 -24.83
N ASP A 54 -3.44 25.16 -25.08
CA ASP A 54 -4.10 25.43 -26.37
C ASP A 54 -3.13 25.69 -27.52
N HIS A 55 -1.96 26.24 -27.27
CA HIS A 55 -1.07 26.74 -28.30
C HIS A 55 0.09 25.81 -28.68
N LYS A 56 0.09 24.59 -28.20
CA LYS A 56 1.10 23.53 -28.49
C LYS A 56 2.55 24.03 -28.41
N TYR A 57 2.92 24.56 -27.24
CA TYR A 57 4.29 24.98 -26.96
C TYR A 57 5.23 23.80 -26.77
N ASN A 58 6.52 24.10 -26.55
CA ASN A 58 7.49 23.12 -26.15
C ASN A 58 7.03 22.39 -24.86
N GLU A 59 6.76 21.10 -24.97
CA GLU A 59 6.19 20.26 -23.91
C GLU A 59 6.94 20.40 -22.58
N ARG A 60 8.28 20.40 -22.63
CA ARG A 60 9.13 20.50 -21.43
C ARG A 60 8.95 21.84 -20.71
N LYS A 61 8.83 22.94 -21.45
CA LYS A 61 8.57 24.27 -20.88
C LYS A 61 7.14 24.38 -20.33
N CYS A 62 6.16 23.80 -21.02
CA CYS A 62 4.78 23.75 -20.56
C CYS A 62 4.66 23.00 -19.24
N VAL A 63 5.28 21.83 -19.10
CA VAL A 63 5.27 21.06 -17.84
C VAL A 63 5.85 21.88 -16.69
N LEU A 64 6.96 22.59 -16.90
CA LEU A 64 7.56 23.43 -15.86
C LEU A 64 6.65 24.59 -15.46
N ALA A 65 6.01 25.25 -16.43
CA ALA A 65 5.07 26.33 -16.16
C ALA A 65 3.82 25.84 -15.41
N ILE A 66 3.25 24.72 -15.82
CA ILE A 66 2.09 24.09 -15.14
C ILE A 66 2.45 23.72 -13.70
N LYS A 67 3.60 23.09 -13.46
CA LYS A 67 4.10 22.77 -12.12
C LYS A 67 4.19 24.00 -11.23
N ALA A 68 4.78 25.07 -11.74
CA ALA A 68 4.94 26.30 -10.99
C ALA A 68 3.57 26.93 -10.66
N LEU A 69 2.65 27.01 -11.63
CA LEU A 69 1.33 27.58 -11.43
C LEU A 69 0.49 26.80 -10.41
N LEU A 70 0.52 25.47 -10.47
CA LEU A 70 -0.14 24.59 -9.49
C LEU A 70 0.46 24.78 -8.08
N TYR A 71 1.80 24.84 -7.98
CA TYR A 71 2.49 25.11 -6.72
C TYR A 71 2.07 26.46 -6.10
N TYR A 72 1.78 27.48 -6.91
CA TYR A 72 1.29 28.78 -6.45
C TYR A 72 -0.21 28.85 -6.20
N GLY A 73 -0.91 27.70 -6.28
CA GLY A 73 -2.30 27.56 -5.88
C GLY A 73 -3.32 27.72 -7.00
N LEU A 74 -2.90 27.59 -8.28
CA LEU A 74 -3.86 27.53 -9.37
C LEU A 74 -4.64 26.20 -9.29
N ASN A 75 -5.96 26.27 -9.32
CA ASN A 75 -6.82 25.08 -9.22
C ASN A 75 -6.85 24.31 -10.56
N PRO A 76 -6.44 23.03 -10.60
CA PRO A 76 -6.46 22.21 -11.81
C PRO A 76 -7.87 21.88 -12.32
N ASN A 77 -8.90 22.02 -11.49
CA ASN A 77 -10.30 21.68 -11.81
C ASN A 77 -11.09 22.83 -12.43
N LEU A 78 -10.44 23.93 -12.77
CA LEU A 78 -11.09 25.05 -13.43
C LEU A 78 -11.57 24.65 -14.83
N GLN A 79 -12.82 24.97 -15.16
CA GLN A 79 -13.45 24.61 -16.44
C GLN A 79 -13.57 25.83 -17.38
N ASP A 80 -13.44 25.59 -18.69
CA ASP A 80 -13.74 26.52 -19.76
C ASP A 80 -15.25 26.59 -20.08
N ASP A 81 -15.65 27.31 -21.12
CA ASP A 81 -17.06 27.41 -21.55
C ASP A 81 -17.63 26.05 -22.06
N ASP A 82 -16.77 25.14 -22.45
CA ASP A 82 -17.16 23.77 -22.79
C ASP A 82 -17.25 22.84 -21.57
N GLY A 83 -16.97 23.36 -20.37
CA GLY A 83 -16.94 22.57 -19.13
C GLY A 83 -15.69 21.68 -19.00
N ARG A 84 -14.69 21.86 -19.89
CA ARG A 84 -13.46 21.06 -19.89
C ARG A 84 -12.45 21.63 -18.90
N ASN A 85 -11.75 20.77 -18.18
CA ASN A 85 -10.52 21.19 -17.52
C ASN A 85 -9.35 21.25 -18.52
N PHE A 86 -8.24 21.82 -18.11
CA PHE A 86 -7.10 22.05 -19.02
C PHE A 86 -6.47 20.74 -19.54
N ILE A 87 -6.61 19.61 -18.82
CA ILE A 87 -6.13 18.28 -19.27
C ILE A 87 -6.98 17.80 -20.45
N GLN A 88 -8.30 17.95 -20.35
CA GLN A 88 -9.21 17.63 -21.47
C GLN A 88 -8.92 18.53 -22.70
N ALA A 89 -8.60 19.80 -22.49
CA ALA A 89 -8.15 20.69 -23.56
C ALA A 89 -6.82 20.20 -24.17
N ALA A 90 -5.83 19.82 -23.34
CA ALA A 90 -4.53 19.31 -23.79
C ALA A 90 -4.65 18.02 -24.62
N LEU A 91 -5.55 17.11 -24.23
CA LEU A 91 -5.83 15.88 -24.99
C LEU A 91 -6.30 16.19 -26.42
N SER A 92 -7.05 17.25 -26.59
CA SER A 92 -7.58 17.68 -27.90
C SER A 92 -6.51 18.33 -28.80
N THR A 93 -5.43 18.90 -28.23
CA THR A 93 -4.39 19.63 -28.98
C THR A 93 -3.28 18.74 -29.55
N GLY A 94 -3.21 17.50 -29.12
CA GLY A 94 -2.30 16.49 -29.68
C GLY A 94 -0.88 16.54 -29.14
N TYR A 95 -0.70 16.74 -27.87
CA TYR A 95 0.55 16.57 -27.15
C TYR A 95 0.98 15.10 -27.06
N SER A 96 2.26 14.85 -26.72
CA SER A 96 2.76 13.48 -26.51
C SER A 96 2.12 12.81 -25.29
N GLU A 97 2.09 11.48 -25.29
CA GLU A 97 1.66 10.67 -24.14
C GLU A 97 2.41 11.07 -22.87
N ALA A 98 3.73 11.17 -22.94
CA ALA A 98 4.57 11.54 -21.81
C ALA A 98 4.21 12.93 -21.25
N PHE A 99 3.81 13.87 -22.09
CA PHE A 99 3.33 15.18 -21.65
C PHE A 99 2.02 15.05 -20.88
N ILE A 100 1.04 14.35 -21.45
CA ILE A 100 -0.29 14.16 -20.82
C ILE A 100 -0.15 13.45 -19.46
N LEU A 101 0.61 12.36 -19.38
CA LEU A 101 0.85 11.67 -18.13
C LEU A 101 1.54 12.56 -17.08
N ASN A 102 2.52 13.37 -17.49
CA ASN A 102 3.19 14.31 -16.57
C ASN A 102 2.24 15.37 -16.02
N ILE A 103 1.36 15.97 -16.84
CA ILE A 103 0.45 17.00 -16.35
C ILE A 103 -0.67 16.41 -15.48
N ILE A 104 -1.13 15.20 -15.75
CA ILE A 104 -2.07 14.48 -14.86
C ILE A 104 -1.39 14.20 -13.52
N ALA A 105 -0.22 13.55 -13.53
CA ALA A 105 0.51 13.19 -12.32
C ALA A 105 0.86 14.41 -11.45
N GLU A 106 1.18 15.55 -12.09
CA GLU A 106 1.45 16.78 -11.37
C GLU A 106 0.19 17.38 -10.75
N SER A 107 -0.92 17.40 -11.51
CA SER A 107 -2.20 17.93 -11.05
C SER A 107 -2.83 17.13 -9.91
N LEU A 108 -2.59 15.82 -9.86
CA LEU A 108 -3.03 14.95 -8.78
C LEU A 108 -2.45 15.33 -7.40
N LYS A 109 -1.29 15.99 -7.36
CA LYS A 109 -0.71 16.54 -6.12
C LYS A 109 -1.47 17.76 -5.57
N TYR A 110 -2.38 18.32 -6.37
CA TYR A 110 -3.14 19.53 -6.08
C TYR A 110 -4.65 19.30 -6.26
N ASP A 111 -5.13 18.16 -5.78
CA ASP A 111 -6.54 17.76 -5.71
C ASP A 111 -7.29 17.78 -7.07
N LEU A 112 -6.65 17.26 -8.14
CA LEU A 112 -7.33 17.05 -9.41
C LEU A 112 -8.52 16.09 -9.22
N ASP A 113 -9.71 16.53 -9.59
CA ASP A 113 -10.89 15.68 -9.69
C ASP A 113 -10.87 14.90 -11.01
N VAL A 114 -10.43 13.64 -10.93
CA VAL A 114 -10.36 12.74 -12.10
C VAL A 114 -11.74 12.34 -12.65
N ASN A 115 -12.80 12.61 -11.88
CA ASN A 115 -14.19 12.29 -12.21
C ASN A 115 -14.98 13.53 -12.69
N GLN A 116 -14.34 14.67 -12.81
CA GLN A 116 -14.96 15.87 -13.34
C GLN A 116 -15.40 15.66 -14.79
N VAL A 117 -16.61 16.13 -15.12
CA VAL A 117 -17.19 15.99 -16.46
C VAL A 117 -17.30 17.33 -17.16
N ASP A 118 -17.16 17.31 -18.48
CA ASP A 118 -17.43 18.46 -19.34
C ASP A 118 -18.94 18.63 -19.61
N LYS A 119 -19.32 19.58 -20.43
CA LYS A 119 -20.73 19.84 -20.80
C LYS A 119 -21.41 18.69 -21.55
N TYR A 120 -20.64 17.76 -22.08
CA TYR A 120 -21.16 16.57 -22.77
C TYR A 120 -21.26 15.35 -21.86
N GLY A 121 -20.79 15.46 -20.62
CA GLY A 121 -20.71 14.36 -19.66
C GLY A 121 -19.40 13.56 -19.75
N ASP A 122 -18.43 14.01 -20.54
CA ASP A 122 -17.16 13.30 -20.70
C ASP A 122 -16.16 13.64 -19.59
N THR A 123 -15.58 12.62 -19.00
CA THR A 123 -14.43 12.73 -18.09
C THR A 123 -13.12 12.84 -18.90
N ILE A 124 -11.99 13.04 -18.21
CA ILE A 124 -10.65 12.98 -18.83
C ILE A 124 -10.49 11.70 -19.66
N MET A 125 -10.99 10.56 -19.16
CA MET A 125 -10.86 9.28 -19.86
C MET A 125 -11.66 9.22 -21.17
N TYR A 126 -12.91 9.67 -21.16
CA TYR A 126 -13.70 9.75 -22.39
C TYR A 126 -13.06 10.70 -23.40
N THR A 127 -12.56 11.85 -22.94
CA THR A 127 -11.83 12.78 -23.81
C THR A 127 -10.57 12.12 -24.39
N ALA A 128 -9.85 11.33 -23.62
CA ALA A 128 -8.69 10.58 -24.10
C ALA A 128 -9.08 9.57 -25.20
N ILE A 129 -10.17 8.82 -25.03
CA ILE A 129 -10.67 7.88 -26.03
C ILE A 129 -11.04 8.61 -27.32
N TYR A 130 -11.81 9.70 -27.25
CA TYR A 130 -12.32 10.37 -28.44
C TYR A 130 -11.32 11.30 -29.12
N ALA A 131 -10.47 11.98 -28.38
CA ALA A 131 -9.54 12.97 -28.93
C ALA A 131 -8.13 12.42 -29.16
N TYR A 132 -7.71 11.41 -28.40
CA TYR A 132 -6.33 10.91 -28.36
C TYR A 132 -6.11 9.62 -29.11
N HIS A 133 -7.11 9.12 -29.79
CA HIS A 133 -7.15 7.80 -30.44
C HIS A 133 -6.06 7.51 -31.48
N TYR A 134 -5.35 8.53 -31.96
CA TYR A 134 -4.29 8.34 -32.98
C TYR A 134 -2.90 8.06 -32.41
N ARG A 135 -2.67 8.12 -31.09
CA ARG A 135 -1.32 8.21 -30.54
C ARG A 135 -0.91 7.10 -29.59
N GLY A 136 -1.75 6.17 -29.27
CA GLY A 136 -1.48 5.20 -28.22
C GLY A 136 -1.58 5.83 -26.81
N GLY A 137 -1.14 5.15 -25.77
CA GLY A 137 -1.07 5.69 -24.41
C GLY A 137 -2.38 5.78 -23.64
N ILE A 138 -3.51 5.40 -24.23
CA ILE A 138 -4.82 5.37 -23.55
C ILE A 138 -4.77 4.46 -22.33
N GLU A 139 -4.05 3.35 -22.42
CA GLU A 139 -3.89 2.39 -21.34
C GLU A 139 -3.17 3.00 -20.14
N SER A 140 -2.05 3.69 -20.36
CA SER A 140 -1.28 4.37 -19.31
C SER A 140 -2.10 5.49 -18.64
N ILE A 141 -2.90 6.24 -19.41
CA ILE A 141 -3.81 7.27 -18.88
C ILE A 141 -4.87 6.61 -18.01
N TYR A 142 -5.50 5.53 -18.49
CA TYR A 142 -6.50 4.79 -17.74
C TYR A 142 -5.95 4.28 -16.41
N ASP A 143 -4.79 3.64 -16.42
CA ASP A 143 -4.15 3.09 -15.24
C ASP A 143 -3.83 4.21 -14.22
N LEU A 144 -3.32 5.35 -14.69
CA LEU A 144 -3.03 6.51 -13.83
C LEU A 144 -4.29 7.11 -13.21
N LEU A 145 -5.36 7.30 -13.98
CA LEU A 145 -6.63 7.84 -13.48
C LEU A 145 -7.29 6.89 -12.49
N CYS A 146 -7.32 5.59 -12.82
CA CYS A 146 -7.89 4.56 -11.97
C CYS A 146 -7.18 4.44 -10.63
N SER A 147 -5.86 4.58 -10.60
CA SER A 147 -5.05 4.59 -9.38
C SER A 147 -5.38 5.75 -8.45
N ASN A 148 -6.04 6.77 -8.97
CA ASN A 148 -6.37 7.99 -8.25
C ASN A 148 -7.90 8.20 -8.14
N GLY A 149 -8.66 7.09 -8.11
CA GLY A 149 -10.09 7.13 -7.80
C GLY A 149 -11.01 7.40 -8.99
N TYR A 150 -10.56 7.16 -10.23
CA TYR A 150 -11.43 7.27 -11.39
C TYR A 150 -12.56 6.22 -11.34
N ASP A 151 -13.79 6.69 -11.48
CA ASP A 151 -14.99 5.86 -11.54
C ASP A 151 -15.28 5.42 -12.99
N SER A 152 -14.90 4.19 -13.30
CA SER A 152 -15.08 3.60 -14.63
C SER A 152 -16.55 3.27 -14.97
N THR A 153 -17.49 3.41 -14.03
CA THR A 153 -18.94 3.22 -14.26
C THR A 153 -19.62 4.49 -14.76
N LYS A 154 -18.93 5.64 -14.74
CA LYS A 154 -19.48 6.88 -15.26
C LYS A 154 -19.84 6.74 -16.74
N ILE A 155 -20.96 7.35 -17.09
CA ILE A 155 -21.49 7.37 -18.45
C ILE A 155 -21.08 8.68 -19.10
N GLY A 156 -20.44 8.60 -20.27
CA GLY A 156 -20.02 9.75 -21.05
C GLY A 156 -21.10 10.24 -22.03
N ARG A 157 -20.64 11.00 -23.05
CA ARG A 157 -21.55 11.54 -24.08
C ARG A 157 -22.46 10.48 -24.70
N ASN A 158 -23.66 10.90 -25.04
CA ASN A 158 -24.67 10.03 -25.66
C ASN A 158 -25.12 8.83 -24.81
N GLY A 159 -24.92 8.88 -23.48
CA GLY A 159 -25.30 7.80 -22.58
C GLY A 159 -24.47 6.51 -22.76
N LYS A 160 -23.25 6.61 -23.29
CA LYS A 160 -22.38 5.47 -23.53
C LYS A 160 -21.48 5.21 -22.34
N ASP A 161 -21.33 3.94 -22.01
CA ASP A 161 -20.31 3.47 -21.10
C ASP A 161 -18.92 3.44 -21.77
N LEU A 162 -17.89 3.22 -20.97
CA LEU A 162 -16.51 3.29 -21.40
C LEU A 162 -16.16 2.26 -22.48
N LEU A 163 -16.75 1.05 -22.40
CA LEU A 163 -16.55 -0.02 -23.39
C LEU A 163 -17.21 0.33 -24.72
N SER A 164 -18.44 0.83 -24.69
CA SER A 164 -19.14 1.29 -25.88
C SER A 164 -18.42 2.46 -26.56
N ALA A 165 -17.86 3.39 -25.78
CA ALA A 165 -17.07 4.49 -26.29
C ALA A 165 -15.79 4.00 -26.98
N LEU A 166 -15.10 3.01 -26.38
CA LEU A 166 -13.90 2.41 -26.95
C LEU A 166 -14.19 1.65 -28.26
N GLU A 167 -15.34 0.96 -28.36
CA GLU A 167 -15.73 0.23 -29.56
C GLU A 167 -16.17 1.14 -30.73
N GLU A 168 -16.72 2.30 -30.44
CA GLU A 168 -17.14 3.27 -31.46
C GLU A 168 -15.96 3.87 -32.22
N VAL A 169 -14.85 4.08 -31.53
CA VAL A 169 -13.66 4.71 -32.11
C VAL A 169 -12.89 3.65 -32.92
N PRO A 170 -12.44 3.94 -34.17
CA PRO A 170 -11.70 2.99 -35.01
C PRO A 170 -10.27 2.76 -34.53
N LEU A 171 -10.09 2.49 -33.24
CA LEU A 171 -8.79 2.24 -32.60
C LEU A 171 -8.08 1.02 -33.17
N LYS A 172 -8.83 0.03 -33.67
CA LYS A 172 -8.27 -1.18 -34.33
C LYS A 172 -7.30 -0.90 -35.50
N ARG A 173 -7.31 0.31 -36.05
CA ARG A 173 -6.37 0.71 -37.11
C ARG A 173 -5.00 1.11 -36.56
N TYR A 174 -4.87 1.39 -35.27
CA TYR A 174 -3.72 2.00 -34.64
C TYR A 174 -3.10 1.17 -33.52
N PHE A 175 -3.82 0.15 -33.03
CA PHE A 175 -3.33 -0.82 -32.07
C PHE A 175 -3.12 -2.18 -32.76
N TYR A 176 -2.11 -2.91 -32.31
CA TYR A 176 -2.10 -4.34 -32.56
C TYR A 176 -3.36 -4.94 -31.91
N GLU A 177 -4.00 -5.88 -32.57
CA GLU A 177 -5.27 -6.48 -32.12
C GLU A 177 -5.18 -6.99 -30.66
N THR A 178 -4.02 -7.53 -30.28
CA THR A 178 -3.71 -7.98 -28.92
C THR A 178 -3.75 -6.86 -27.87
N GLN A 179 -3.25 -5.66 -28.18
CA GLN A 179 -3.26 -4.50 -27.26
C GLN A 179 -4.68 -3.95 -27.09
N PHE A 180 -5.48 -3.94 -28.15
CA PHE A 180 -6.85 -3.48 -28.08
C PHE A 180 -7.73 -4.43 -27.25
N GLU A 181 -7.58 -5.73 -27.41
CA GLU A 181 -8.30 -6.72 -26.62
C GLU A 181 -7.82 -6.71 -25.15
N SER A 182 -6.55 -6.50 -24.87
CA SER A 182 -6.02 -6.29 -23.51
C SER A 182 -6.68 -5.08 -22.85
N LEU A 183 -6.75 -3.95 -23.53
CA LEU A 183 -7.40 -2.73 -23.02
C LEU A 183 -8.89 -2.93 -22.75
N LYS A 184 -9.61 -3.59 -23.67
CA LYS A 184 -11.03 -3.96 -23.48
C LYS A 184 -11.20 -4.86 -22.25
N LYS A 185 -10.36 -5.87 -22.12
CA LYS A 185 -10.38 -6.80 -20.97
C LYS A 185 -10.15 -6.05 -19.66
N LYS A 186 -9.22 -5.11 -19.61
CA LYS A 186 -8.98 -4.26 -18.43
C LYS A 186 -10.22 -3.41 -18.09
N PHE A 187 -10.82 -2.75 -19.07
CA PHE A 187 -12.02 -1.93 -18.86
C PHE A 187 -13.20 -2.77 -18.37
N TYR A 188 -13.45 -3.89 -19.01
CA TYR A 188 -14.54 -4.82 -18.65
C TYR A 188 -14.38 -5.34 -17.21
N LYS A 189 -13.16 -5.77 -16.87
CA LYS A 189 -12.84 -6.30 -15.54
C LYS A 189 -13.11 -5.25 -14.45
N ARG A 190 -12.71 -4.02 -14.66
CA ARG A 190 -12.87 -2.95 -13.67
C ARG A 190 -14.31 -2.44 -13.57
N CYS A 191 -15.01 -2.29 -14.69
CA CYS A 191 -16.43 -1.92 -14.68
C CYS A 191 -17.26 -2.96 -13.94
N ASN A 192 -17.01 -4.24 -14.16
CA ASN A 192 -17.73 -5.31 -13.45
C ASN A 192 -17.41 -5.33 -11.95
N ALA A 193 -16.16 -5.11 -11.56
CA ALA A 193 -15.76 -5.02 -10.16
C ALA A 193 -16.49 -3.88 -9.43
N LEU A 194 -16.66 -2.74 -10.10
CA LEU A 194 -17.36 -1.57 -9.54
C LEU A 194 -18.88 -1.75 -9.47
N LEU A 195 -19.49 -2.44 -10.46
CA LEU A 195 -20.94 -2.70 -10.49
C LEU A 195 -21.41 -3.71 -9.43
N HIS A 196 -20.52 -4.55 -8.94
CA HIS A 196 -20.84 -5.61 -7.98
C HIS A 196 -20.40 -5.36 -6.55
N ASN A 197 -19.75 -4.21 -6.25
CA ASN A 197 -19.23 -3.99 -4.90
C ASN A 197 -19.16 -2.51 -4.53
N ASP A 198 -19.81 -2.10 -3.43
CA ASP A 198 -19.76 -0.75 -2.84
C ASP A 198 -18.39 -0.37 -2.27
N ASN A 199 -17.41 -1.29 -2.30
CA ASN A 199 -16.00 -1.08 -1.93
C ASN A 199 -15.10 -1.76 -2.97
N ALA A 200 -14.97 -1.18 -4.15
CA ALA A 200 -14.15 -1.74 -5.22
C ALA A 200 -12.67 -1.85 -4.83
N MET A 201 -12.29 -3.03 -4.40
CA MET A 201 -10.89 -3.42 -4.20
C MET A 201 -10.30 -3.79 -5.56
N VAL A 202 -9.17 -3.19 -5.90
CA VAL A 202 -8.41 -3.51 -7.12
C VAL A 202 -7.51 -4.71 -6.82
N THR A 203 -8.11 -5.90 -6.84
CA THR A 203 -7.30 -7.13 -6.86
C THR A 203 -7.27 -7.69 -8.26
N PRO A 204 -6.10 -8.09 -8.78
CA PRO A 204 -6.04 -8.89 -10.00
C PRO A 204 -6.94 -10.11 -9.82
N THR A 205 -7.85 -10.37 -10.74
CA THR A 205 -8.71 -11.55 -10.66
C THR A 205 -8.01 -12.67 -11.41
N LEU A 206 -7.44 -13.60 -10.69
CA LEU A 206 -6.98 -14.88 -11.24
C LEU A 206 -8.21 -15.74 -11.59
N LEU A 207 -8.03 -16.70 -12.49
CA LEU A 207 -9.01 -17.76 -12.71
C LEU A 207 -9.04 -18.69 -11.48
N ASP A 208 -10.18 -19.31 -11.22
CA ASP A 208 -10.36 -20.17 -10.04
C ASP A 208 -9.30 -21.30 -9.97
N ASP A 209 -8.94 -21.89 -11.09
CA ASP A 209 -7.91 -22.95 -11.21
C ASP A 209 -6.49 -22.40 -10.90
N GLU A 210 -6.22 -21.13 -11.19
CA GLU A 210 -4.95 -20.48 -10.89
C GLU A 210 -4.85 -20.15 -9.41
N ILE A 211 -5.95 -19.72 -8.79
CA ILE A 211 -6.04 -19.50 -7.35
C ILE A 211 -5.81 -20.83 -6.62
N GLU A 212 -6.55 -21.88 -6.98
CA GLU A 212 -6.44 -23.22 -6.38
C GLU A 212 -5.00 -23.76 -6.47
N TYR A 213 -4.36 -23.55 -7.62
CA TYR A 213 -2.97 -23.96 -7.82
C TYR A 213 -2.00 -23.21 -6.90
N LEU A 214 -2.11 -21.88 -6.79
CA LEU A 214 -1.23 -21.07 -5.93
C LEU A 214 -1.49 -21.36 -4.45
N GLU A 215 -2.76 -21.55 -4.08
CA GLU A 215 -3.16 -21.86 -2.70
C GLU A 215 -2.67 -23.25 -2.24
N HIS A 216 -2.31 -24.13 -3.17
CA HIS A 216 -1.62 -25.39 -2.85
C HIS A 216 -0.25 -25.14 -2.20
N TYR A 217 0.47 -24.10 -2.60
CA TYR A 217 1.81 -23.77 -2.09
C TYR A 217 1.80 -22.71 -0.99
N GLY A 218 0.68 -22.03 -0.75
CA GLY A 218 0.63 -20.95 0.23
C GLY A 218 -0.68 -20.17 0.27
N LYS A 219 -0.60 -18.89 0.61
CA LYS A 219 -1.76 -18.01 0.73
C LYS A 219 -1.57 -16.73 -0.09
N ILE A 220 -2.59 -16.33 -0.83
CA ILE A 220 -2.60 -15.05 -1.53
C ILE A 220 -3.01 -13.94 -0.55
N LEU A 221 -2.05 -13.13 -0.11
CA LEU A 221 -2.28 -12.09 0.90
C LEU A 221 -3.25 -11.01 0.43
N ASN A 222 -3.32 -10.72 -0.87
CA ASN A 222 -4.25 -9.74 -1.42
C ASN A 222 -5.74 -10.15 -1.23
N TYR A 223 -6.02 -11.45 -1.07
CA TYR A 223 -7.39 -11.94 -0.85
C TYR A 223 -7.75 -12.03 0.64
N LYS A 224 -6.74 -11.88 1.52
CA LYS A 224 -6.98 -11.84 2.96
C LYS A 224 -7.94 -10.71 3.33
N ASP A 225 -8.86 -11.00 4.22
CA ASP A 225 -9.77 -9.98 4.75
C ASP A 225 -9.09 -9.25 5.92
N TYR A 226 -8.69 -8.00 5.66
CA TYR A 226 -8.07 -7.14 6.65
C TYR A 226 -9.13 -6.26 7.29
N ALA A 227 -9.50 -6.56 8.53
CA ALA A 227 -10.43 -5.71 9.29
C ALA A 227 -9.91 -4.27 9.45
N PHE A 228 -8.58 -4.10 9.52
CA PHE A 228 -7.88 -2.82 9.66
C PHE A 228 -6.56 -2.82 8.89
N GLN A 229 -5.99 -1.62 8.75
CA GLN A 229 -4.63 -1.45 8.24
C GLN A 229 -3.63 -2.24 9.10
N PRO A 230 -2.82 -3.14 8.52
CA PRO A 230 -1.99 -4.08 9.28
C PRO A 230 -0.88 -3.44 10.11
N THR A 231 -0.35 -2.27 9.72
CA THR A 231 0.74 -1.61 10.45
C THR A 231 0.44 -0.17 10.84
N ILE A 232 1.15 0.30 11.88
CA ILE A 232 1.17 1.70 12.32
C ILE A 232 2.62 2.13 12.42
N GLY A 233 2.95 3.34 11.89
CA GLY A 233 4.26 3.96 12.05
C GLY A 233 5.40 3.27 11.31
N ARG A 234 5.12 2.55 10.20
CA ARG A 234 6.08 1.81 9.37
C ARG A 234 6.22 2.37 7.95
N GLU A 235 5.97 3.67 7.78
CA GLU A 235 5.95 4.30 6.46
C GLU A 235 7.32 4.30 5.78
N GLU A 236 8.42 4.49 6.54
CA GLU A 236 9.78 4.48 5.98
C GLU A 236 10.20 3.08 5.55
N GLU A 237 9.95 2.08 6.38
CA GLU A 237 10.28 0.69 6.06
C GLU A 237 9.46 0.20 4.86
N LEU A 238 8.18 0.54 4.80
CA LEU A 238 7.32 0.22 3.67
C LEU A 238 7.79 0.93 2.39
N LYS A 239 8.20 2.19 2.49
CA LYS A 239 8.77 2.93 1.36
C LYS A 239 10.05 2.25 0.84
N ASN A 240 10.95 1.84 1.75
CA ASN A 240 12.17 1.13 1.37
C ASN A 240 11.86 -0.23 0.73
N LEU A 241 10.84 -0.94 1.22
CA LEU A 241 10.35 -2.18 0.63
C LEU A 241 9.89 -1.95 -0.83
N MET A 242 9.09 -0.92 -1.06
CA MET A 242 8.62 -0.58 -2.42
C MET A 242 9.76 -0.13 -3.34
N ILE A 243 10.75 0.62 -2.83
CA ILE A 243 11.94 1.03 -3.60
C ILE A 243 12.73 -0.20 -4.03
N THR A 244 13.02 -1.12 -3.13
CA THR A 244 13.76 -2.34 -3.46
C THR A 244 13.01 -3.23 -4.46
N LEU A 245 11.67 -3.28 -4.35
CA LEU A 245 10.85 -4.01 -5.34
C LEU A 245 10.88 -3.36 -6.74
N ALA A 246 11.17 -2.06 -6.82
CA ALA A 246 11.32 -1.36 -8.10
C ALA A 246 12.70 -1.58 -8.76
N GLU A 247 13.70 -2.08 -8.03
CA GLU A 247 15.01 -2.38 -8.58
C GLU A 247 14.99 -3.68 -9.39
N ASP A 248 15.61 -3.71 -10.58
CA ASP A 248 15.54 -4.88 -11.47
C ASP A 248 16.15 -6.16 -10.87
N LYS A 249 17.27 -6.03 -10.14
CA LYS A 249 18.12 -7.17 -9.72
C LYS A 249 18.15 -7.39 -8.21
N LYS A 250 17.29 -6.71 -7.47
CA LYS A 250 17.24 -6.82 -6.02
C LYS A 250 15.88 -7.30 -5.54
N SER A 251 15.93 -8.04 -4.46
CA SER A 251 14.76 -8.49 -3.71
C SER A 251 14.91 -8.07 -2.25
N PRO A 252 13.85 -7.61 -1.58
CA PRO A 252 13.94 -7.16 -0.19
C PRO A 252 14.09 -8.34 0.77
N LEU A 253 15.00 -8.18 1.72
CA LEU A 253 15.14 -9.05 2.89
C LEU A 253 14.89 -8.25 4.17
N ILE A 254 13.75 -8.49 4.77
CA ILE A 254 13.30 -7.82 5.99
C ILE A 254 13.96 -8.48 7.19
N VAL A 255 14.79 -7.71 7.90
CA VAL A 255 15.60 -8.21 9.01
C VAL A 255 15.20 -7.52 10.30
N GLY A 256 14.96 -8.30 11.35
CA GLY A 256 14.61 -7.78 12.68
C GLY A 256 14.37 -8.89 13.68
N ASN A 257 14.29 -8.54 14.95
CA ASN A 257 14.04 -9.50 16.02
C ASN A 257 12.69 -10.20 15.84
N PRO A 258 12.49 -11.40 16.41
CA PRO A 258 11.16 -12.02 16.46
C PRO A 258 10.14 -11.07 17.09
N GLY A 259 8.92 -11.03 16.57
CA GLY A 259 7.82 -10.24 17.17
C GLY A 259 7.82 -8.72 16.90
N VAL A 260 8.77 -8.17 16.10
CA VAL A 260 8.80 -6.72 15.78
C VAL A 260 7.84 -6.31 14.66
N GLY A 261 7.15 -7.25 14.03
CA GLY A 261 6.17 -6.99 12.97
C GLY A 261 6.72 -7.12 11.54
N LYS A 262 7.71 -8.00 11.28
CA LYS A 262 8.24 -8.26 9.94
C LYS A 262 7.17 -8.69 8.95
N THR A 263 6.38 -9.69 9.30
CA THR A 263 5.27 -10.21 8.47
C THR A 263 4.18 -9.16 8.28
N ALA A 264 3.90 -8.34 9.31
CA ALA A 264 2.90 -7.29 9.24
C ALA A 264 3.18 -6.22 8.16
N ILE A 265 4.45 -5.92 7.86
CA ILE A 265 4.82 -4.98 6.79
C ILE A 265 4.46 -5.55 5.41
N VAL A 266 4.60 -6.86 5.21
CA VAL A 266 4.21 -7.51 3.96
C VAL A 266 2.68 -7.56 3.83
N ASP A 267 1.98 -7.84 4.93
CA ASP A 267 0.53 -7.71 5.02
C ASP A 267 0.06 -6.27 4.67
N GLU A 268 0.77 -5.25 5.18
CA GLU A 268 0.49 -3.83 4.85
C GLU A 268 0.68 -3.55 3.35
N LEU A 269 1.73 -4.08 2.75
CA LEU A 269 1.94 -3.93 1.31
C LEU A 269 0.79 -4.57 0.52
N ALA A 270 0.39 -5.80 0.87
CA ALA A 270 -0.74 -6.49 0.25
C ALA A 270 -2.06 -5.71 0.43
N TYR A 271 -2.30 -5.19 1.63
CA TYR A 271 -3.45 -4.34 1.94
C TYR A 271 -3.48 -3.07 1.07
N ARG A 272 -2.33 -2.39 0.90
CA ARG A 272 -2.24 -1.20 0.05
C ARG A 272 -2.35 -1.51 -1.44
N ILE A 273 -1.81 -2.65 -1.90
CA ILE A 273 -2.00 -3.12 -3.28
C ILE A 273 -3.51 -3.35 -3.54
N LYS A 274 -4.18 -4.07 -2.64
CA LYS A 274 -5.62 -4.33 -2.71
C LYS A 274 -6.45 -3.05 -2.82
N ARG A 275 -6.00 -1.96 -2.22
CA ARG A 275 -6.67 -0.65 -2.22
C ARG A 275 -6.17 0.32 -3.31
N GLY A 276 -5.22 -0.11 -4.14
CA GLY A 276 -4.60 0.77 -5.14
C GLY A 276 -3.74 1.89 -4.54
N GLN A 277 -3.35 1.80 -3.26
CA GLN A 277 -2.56 2.80 -2.53
C GLN A 277 -1.06 2.56 -2.65
N VAL A 278 -0.61 2.15 -3.82
CA VAL A 278 0.79 1.85 -4.16
C VAL A 278 1.16 2.46 -5.50
N PRO A 279 2.46 2.66 -5.79
CA PRO A 279 2.92 3.06 -7.12
C PRO A 279 2.41 2.13 -8.23
N ILE A 280 2.27 2.65 -9.44
CA ILE A 280 1.67 1.96 -10.59
C ILE A 280 2.28 0.57 -10.83
N PHE A 281 3.60 0.44 -10.71
CA PHE A 281 4.30 -0.84 -10.95
C PHE A 281 3.94 -1.95 -9.96
N LEU A 282 3.26 -1.63 -8.84
CA LEU A 282 2.79 -2.60 -7.84
C LEU A 282 1.28 -2.89 -7.92
N GLN A 283 0.51 -2.12 -8.68
CA GLN A 283 -0.95 -2.19 -8.62
C GLN A 283 -1.56 -3.50 -9.11
N ASN A 284 -0.92 -4.17 -10.07
CA ASN A 284 -1.38 -5.45 -10.61
C ASN A 284 -0.65 -6.65 -10.02
N LYS A 285 0.08 -6.45 -8.89
CA LYS A 285 0.84 -7.53 -8.28
C LYS A 285 0.04 -8.22 -7.18
N ILE A 286 0.21 -9.53 -7.09
CA ILE A 286 -0.26 -10.32 -5.95
C ILE A 286 0.94 -10.75 -5.11
N ILE A 287 0.72 -10.90 -3.82
CA ILE A 287 1.73 -11.43 -2.90
C ILE A 287 1.29 -12.82 -2.48
N LEU A 288 2.09 -13.82 -2.87
CA LEU A 288 1.92 -15.20 -2.46
C LEU A 288 2.81 -15.49 -1.26
N GLU A 289 2.24 -15.66 -0.08
CA GLU A 289 2.93 -16.15 1.12
C GLU A 289 3.11 -17.66 1.00
N VAL A 290 4.34 -18.10 0.77
CA VAL A 290 4.66 -19.51 0.56
C VAL A 290 4.82 -20.23 1.89
N ASN A 291 4.12 -21.34 2.04
CA ASN A 291 4.29 -22.22 3.18
C ASN A 291 5.43 -23.24 2.91
N LEU A 292 6.57 -23.02 3.55
CA LEU A 292 7.72 -23.93 3.41
C LEU A 292 7.41 -25.37 3.79
N THR A 293 6.46 -25.60 4.71
CA THR A 293 6.05 -26.95 5.11
C THR A 293 5.38 -27.68 3.96
N ASP A 294 4.54 -26.99 3.17
CA ASP A 294 3.83 -27.59 2.04
C ASP A 294 4.78 -27.87 0.87
N LEU A 295 5.81 -27.03 0.68
CA LEU A 295 6.87 -27.27 -0.30
C LEU A 295 7.73 -28.50 0.03
N VAL A 296 7.87 -28.84 1.29
CA VAL A 296 8.73 -29.96 1.77
C VAL A 296 7.90 -31.22 2.09
N ALA A 297 6.57 -31.08 2.24
CA ALA A 297 5.72 -32.17 2.71
C ALA A 297 5.75 -33.39 1.76
N GLY A 298 6.29 -34.50 2.28
CA GLY A 298 6.30 -35.78 1.57
C GLY A 298 7.40 -35.94 0.52
N CYS A 299 8.31 -34.96 0.38
CA CYS A 299 9.30 -34.93 -0.68
C CYS A 299 10.68 -35.43 -0.24
N GLU A 300 11.37 -36.19 -1.11
CA GLU A 300 12.83 -36.31 -1.04
C GLU A 300 13.46 -34.95 -1.50
N TYR A 301 14.72 -34.71 -1.14
CA TYR A 301 15.40 -33.43 -1.39
C TYR A 301 15.33 -32.95 -2.86
N VAL A 302 15.41 -33.85 -3.81
CA VAL A 302 15.34 -33.54 -5.25
C VAL A 302 13.94 -33.02 -5.62
N GLU A 303 12.90 -33.58 -5.04
CA GLU A 303 11.51 -33.15 -5.28
C GLU A 303 11.24 -31.75 -4.71
N PHE A 304 11.94 -31.35 -3.63
CA PHE A 304 11.85 -30.00 -3.08
C PHE A 304 12.37 -28.94 -4.06
N GLU A 305 13.52 -29.19 -4.71
CA GLU A 305 14.06 -28.31 -5.74
C GLU A 305 13.11 -28.21 -6.95
N ASP A 306 12.55 -29.34 -7.36
CA ASP A 306 11.57 -29.40 -8.46
C ASP A 306 10.30 -28.63 -8.13
N ASN A 307 9.78 -28.70 -6.89
CA ASN A 307 8.62 -27.95 -6.43
C ASN A 307 8.88 -26.43 -6.43
N VAL A 308 10.07 -26.01 -6.00
CA VAL A 308 10.46 -24.59 -6.05
C VAL A 308 10.51 -24.10 -7.50
N VAL A 309 11.08 -24.86 -8.41
CA VAL A 309 11.15 -24.55 -9.84
C VAL A 309 9.74 -24.48 -10.45
N ASP A 310 8.88 -25.47 -10.16
CA ASP A 310 7.52 -25.50 -10.69
C ASP A 310 6.67 -24.32 -10.21
N LEU A 311 6.73 -23.98 -8.91
CA LEU A 311 6.09 -22.78 -8.38
C LEU A 311 6.54 -21.51 -9.11
N ILE A 312 7.85 -21.32 -9.28
CA ILE A 312 8.39 -20.14 -9.90
C ILE A 312 8.00 -20.07 -11.39
N ASP A 313 8.08 -21.18 -12.12
CA ASP A 313 7.69 -21.24 -13.54
C ASP A 313 6.20 -20.98 -13.72
N ARG A 314 5.36 -21.39 -12.75
CA ARG A 314 3.94 -21.06 -12.76
C ARG A 314 3.68 -19.57 -12.49
N CYS A 315 4.38 -18.97 -11.52
CA CYS A 315 4.29 -17.52 -11.28
C CYS A 315 4.64 -16.72 -12.55
N LYS A 316 5.64 -17.16 -13.32
CA LYS A 316 6.00 -16.53 -14.60
C LYS A 316 4.96 -16.71 -15.69
N LYS A 317 4.29 -17.86 -15.76
CA LYS A 317 3.20 -18.07 -16.73
C LYS A 317 2.03 -17.15 -16.44
N LEU A 318 1.74 -16.88 -15.17
CA LEU A 318 0.70 -15.92 -14.78
C LEU A 318 1.04 -14.50 -15.23
N ASP A 319 2.30 -14.09 -15.13
CA ASP A 319 2.76 -12.81 -15.66
C ASP A 319 2.55 -12.72 -17.18
N ALA A 320 2.89 -13.78 -17.92
CA ALA A 320 2.76 -13.81 -19.37
C ALA A 320 1.32 -13.95 -19.87
N ASP A 321 0.48 -14.75 -19.20
CA ASP A 321 -0.84 -15.14 -19.68
C ASP A 321 -1.97 -14.26 -19.12
N ALA A 322 -1.83 -13.80 -17.87
CA ALA A 322 -2.86 -13.06 -17.13
C ALA A 322 -2.50 -11.60 -16.86
N ASP A 323 -1.31 -11.13 -17.22
CA ASP A 323 -0.79 -9.78 -16.90
C ASP A 323 -0.80 -9.53 -15.37
N VAL A 324 -0.56 -10.58 -14.59
CA VAL A 324 -0.54 -10.56 -13.13
C VAL A 324 0.83 -10.98 -12.63
N ASP A 325 1.59 -10.02 -12.16
CA ASP A 325 2.88 -10.25 -11.54
C ASP A 325 2.72 -10.83 -10.12
N VAL A 326 3.41 -11.94 -9.86
CA VAL A 326 3.45 -12.57 -8.54
C VAL A 326 4.71 -12.17 -7.80
N ILE A 327 4.56 -11.60 -6.61
CA ILE A 327 5.64 -11.43 -5.64
C ILE A 327 5.59 -12.62 -4.68
N VAL A 328 6.66 -13.39 -4.61
CA VAL A 328 6.77 -14.53 -3.70
C VAL A 328 7.23 -14.04 -2.34
N PHE A 329 6.46 -14.29 -1.30
CA PHE A 329 6.82 -13.96 0.08
C PHE A 329 7.17 -15.23 0.86
N ILE A 330 8.35 -15.25 1.46
CA ILE A 330 8.84 -16.37 2.28
C ILE A 330 9.19 -15.86 3.68
N ASP A 331 8.34 -16.22 4.64
CA ASP A 331 8.62 -15.92 6.04
C ASP A 331 9.72 -16.86 6.58
N ASP A 332 10.64 -16.32 7.38
CA ASP A 332 11.81 -17.02 7.87
C ASP A 332 12.61 -17.74 6.76
N ILE A 333 12.93 -17.04 5.69
CA ILE A 333 13.57 -17.57 4.47
C ILE A 333 14.86 -18.38 4.76
N HIS A 334 15.54 -18.11 5.86
CA HIS A 334 16.74 -18.86 6.28
C HIS A 334 16.46 -20.36 6.47
N LYS A 335 15.24 -20.75 6.84
CA LYS A 335 14.83 -22.16 6.96
C LYS A 335 14.90 -22.89 5.63
N MET A 336 14.52 -22.21 4.53
CA MET A 336 14.58 -22.76 3.17
C MET A 336 16.01 -23.14 2.76
N PHE A 337 16.99 -22.30 3.11
CA PHE A 337 18.39 -22.58 2.81
C PHE A 337 19.02 -23.62 3.75
N SER A 338 18.50 -23.74 4.96
CA SER A 338 18.98 -24.75 5.93
C SER A 338 18.58 -26.17 5.54
N ILE A 339 17.45 -26.37 4.87
CA ILE A 339 16.96 -27.66 4.41
C ILE A 339 17.96 -28.33 3.45
N GLY A 340 18.64 -27.54 2.59
CA GLY A 340 19.63 -28.02 1.62
C GLY A 340 21.01 -28.34 2.19
N SER A 341 21.42 -27.71 3.28
CA SER A 341 22.78 -27.83 3.82
C SER A 341 23.04 -29.10 4.65
N ALA A 342 22.01 -29.78 5.11
CA ALA A 342 22.14 -30.93 6.00
C ALA A 342 22.77 -32.20 5.36
N LYS A 343 22.96 -32.26 4.03
CA LYS A 343 23.49 -33.44 3.29
C LYS A 343 24.78 -33.20 2.50
N GLY A 344 25.49 -32.06 2.72
CA GLY A 344 26.79 -31.81 2.08
C GLY A 344 26.71 -31.60 0.55
N MET A 345 25.55 -31.21 0.03
CA MET A 345 25.36 -30.72 -1.32
C MET A 345 25.43 -29.18 -1.31
N ASP A 346 26.10 -28.62 -2.32
CA ASP A 346 26.18 -27.18 -2.52
C ASP A 346 24.76 -26.59 -2.61
N ASN A 347 24.55 -25.41 -1.99
CA ASN A 347 23.26 -24.71 -1.88
C ASN A 347 22.57 -24.46 -3.25
N ASN A 348 21.91 -25.47 -3.79
CA ASN A 348 21.27 -25.38 -5.12
C ASN A 348 20.10 -24.39 -5.13
N VAL A 349 19.31 -24.33 -4.03
CA VAL A 349 18.16 -23.42 -3.93
C VAL A 349 18.58 -21.95 -3.98
N ALA A 350 19.71 -21.58 -3.37
CA ALA A 350 20.25 -20.22 -3.47
C ALA A 350 20.61 -19.85 -4.91
N SER A 351 21.24 -20.79 -5.63
CA SER A 351 21.57 -20.63 -7.06
C SER A 351 20.32 -20.58 -7.93
N ILE A 352 19.32 -21.40 -7.65
CA ILE A 352 18.03 -21.41 -8.35
C ILE A 352 17.36 -20.05 -8.19
N LEU A 353 17.16 -19.56 -6.97
CA LEU A 353 16.55 -18.27 -6.72
C LEU A 353 17.32 -17.12 -7.37
N LYS A 354 18.64 -17.15 -7.30
CA LYS A 354 19.48 -16.15 -7.96
C LYS A 354 19.25 -16.13 -9.47
N ASP A 355 19.31 -17.28 -10.11
CA ASP A 355 19.11 -17.39 -11.55
C ASP A 355 17.74 -16.86 -11.98
N TYR A 356 16.72 -17.09 -11.18
CA TYR A 356 15.38 -16.61 -11.47
C TYR A 356 15.21 -15.10 -11.20
N ILE A 357 15.80 -14.55 -10.15
CA ILE A 357 15.78 -13.10 -9.87
C ILE A 357 16.59 -12.36 -10.95
N ASP A 358 17.75 -12.88 -11.35
CA ASP A 358 18.60 -12.25 -12.36
C ASP A 358 18.00 -12.29 -13.79
N ARG A 359 17.29 -13.36 -14.15
CA ARG A 359 16.83 -13.62 -15.52
C ARG A 359 15.36 -13.28 -15.79
N SER A 360 14.52 -13.25 -14.77
CA SER A 360 13.08 -13.28 -14.97
C SER A 360 12.27 -12.20 -14.28
N SER A 361 12.88 -11.14 -13.77
CA SER A 361 12.19 -10.10 -13.00
C SER A 361 11.36 -10.61 -11.79
N LEU A 362 11.44 -11.90 -11.44
CA LEU A 362 10.77 -12.44 -10.25
C LEU A 362 11.20 -11.69 -9.00
N LYS A 363 10.22 -11.24 -8.21
CA LYS A 363 10.47 -10.59 -6.92
C LYS A 363 10.17 -11.54 -5.77
N VAL A 364 11.12 -11.59 -4.84
CA VAL A 364 11.00 -12.40 -3.63
C VAL A 364 11.14 -11.49 -2.42
N ILE A 365 10.17 -11.48 -1.52
CA ILE A 365 10.28 -10.85 -0.20
C ILE A 365 10.66 -11.94 0.79
N GLY A 366 11.77 -11.76 1.51
CA GLY A 366 12.16 -12.66 2.60
C GLY A 366 12.09 -11.96 3.94
N THR A 367 11.83 -12.72 5.01
CA THR A 367 12.08 -12.26 6.39
C THR A 367 13.13 -13.12 7.05
N THR A 368 13.87 -12.55 7.99
CA THR A 368 14.84 -13.27 8.82
C THR A 368 15.18 -12.51 10.10
N THR A 369 15.91 -13.10 11.02
CA THR A 369 16.47 -12.38 12.17
C THR A 369 17.88 -11.87 11.86
N GLU A 370 18.41 -10.98 12.72
CA GLU A 370 19.77 -10.46 12.53
C GLU A 370 20.84 -11.57 12.59
N LYS A 371 20.63 -12.57 13.43
CA LYS A 371 21.54 -13.72 13.58
C LYS A 371 21.61 -14.55 12.30
N GLU A 372 20.46 -14.98 11.81
CA GLU A 372 20.37 -15.80 10.60
C GLU A 372 20.76 -14.98 9.35
N TYR A 373 20.54 -13.66 9.36
CA TYR A 373 21.00 -12.78 8.28
C TYR A 373 22.52 -12.88 8.10
N GLN A 374 23.31 -12.86 9.17
CA GLN A 374 24.76 -12.97 9.09
C GLN A 374 25.21 -14.32 8.48
N GLU A 375 24.47 -15.38 8.73
CA GLU A 375 24.69 -16.69 8.12
C GLU A 375 24.35 -16.67 6.62
N LEU A 376 23.20 -16.07 6.24
CA LEU A 376 22.77 -15.96 4.86
C LEU A 376 23.73 -15.17 3.98
N ILE A 377 24.24 -14.02 4.46
CA ILE A 377 25.17 -13.18 3.69
C ILE A 377 26.58 -13.79 3.55
N SER A 378 26.90 -14.87 4.25
CA SER A 378 28.12 -15.64 3.99
C SER A 378 28.10 -16.30 2.61
N ASN A 379 26.92 -16.49 2.03
CA ASN A 379 26.72 -16.93 0.66
C ASN A 379 26.74 -15.69 -0.29
N ASP A 380 27.74 -15.64 -1.18
CA ASP A 380 27.93 -14.51 -2.11
C ASP A 380 26.74 -14.32 -3.08
N ASP A 381 26.04 -15.39 -3.43
CA ASP A 381 24.89 -15.33 -4.33
C ASP A 381 23.69 -14.65 -3.65
N LEU A 382 23.38 -15.01 -2.42
CA LEU A 382 22.31 -14.39 -1.64
C LEU A 382 22.59 -12.92 -1.33
N LYS A 383 23.83 -12.58 -1.01
CA LYS A 383 24.27 -11.20 -0.79
C LYS A 383 24.05 -10.30 -2.03
N ARG A 384 24.16 -10.86 -3.23
CA ARG A 384 23.97 -10.09 -4.46
C ARG A 384 22.51 -9.81 -4.77
N ILE A 385 21.60 -10.72 -4.45
CA ILE A 385 20.19 -10.61 -4.80
C ILE A 385 19.34 -9.93 -3.73
N PHE A 386 19.76 -9.99 -2.46
CA PHE A 386 18.96 -9.40 -1.37
C PHE A 386 19.48 -8.03 -0.92
N GLU A 387 18.53 -7.10 -0.76
CA GLU A 387 18.72 -5.81 -0.12
C GLU A 387 18.13 -5.84 1.30
N LYS A 388 18.94 -5.45 2.30
CA LYS A 388 18.55 -5.50 3.70
C LYS A 388 17.64 -4.35 4.09
N ILE A 389 16.45 -4.66 4.63
CA ILE A 389 15.54 -3.69 5.25
C ILE A 389 15.45 -4.01 6.75
N ILE A 390 15.89 -3.09 7.58
CA ILE A 390 15.94 -3.30 9.04
C ILE A 390 14.64 -2.84 9.68
N ILE A 391 13.99 -3.74 10.44
CA ILE A 391 12.83 -3.44 11.26
C ILE A 391 13.26 -3.43 12.73
N LYS A 392 13.06 -2.28 13.37
CA LYS A 392 13.32 -2.09 14.80
C LYS A 392 12.03 -2.19 15.60
N GLU A 393 12.16 -2.34 16.90
CA GLU A 393 11.02 -2.18 17.79
C GLU A 393 10.36 -0.82 17.63
N PRO A 394 9.03 -0.71 17.79
CA PRO A 394 8.32 0.56 17.69
C PRO A 394 8.73 1.50 18.83
N THR A 395 8.66 2.81 18.56
CA THR A 395 8.80 3.82 19.61
C THR A 395 7.59 3.76 20.55
N GLU A 396 7.74 4.30 21.76
CA GLU A 396 6.68 4.36 22.77
C GLU A 396 5.32 4.86 22.20
N ASN A 397 5.34 5.99 21.51
CA ASN A 397 4.13 6.55 20.91
C ASN A 397 3.49 5.63 19.84
N VAL A 398 4.30 4.95 19.05
CA VAL A 398 3.82 3.99 18.05
C VAL A 398 3.30 2.74 18.73
N LEU A 399 4.00 2.26 19.77
CA LEU A 399 3.57 1.11 20.56
C LEU A 399 2.22 1.37 21.23
N TYR A 400 2.02 2.56 21.80
CA TYR A 400 0.72 2.98 22.36
C TYR A 400 -0.41 2.87 21.31
N GLN A 401 -0.19 3.42 20.11
CA GLN A 401 -1.19 3.35 19.03
C GLN A 401 -1.48 1.92 18.58
N ILE A 402 -0.45 1.07 18.54
CA ILE A 402 -0.60 -0.36 18.18
C ILE A 402 -1.44 -1.06 19.24
N ILE A 403 -1.10 -0.92 20.52
CA ILE A 403 -1.81 -1.59 21.63
C ILE A 403 -3.25 -1.13 21.70
N ASP A 404 -3.51 0.19 21.64
CA ASP A 404 -4.86 0.75 21.66
C ASP A 404 -5.74 0.16 20.55
N ARG A 405 -5.19 0.09 19.35
CA ARG A 405 -5.88 -0.48 18.18
C ARG A 405 -6.11 -1.99 18.30
N VAL A 406 -5.12 -2.73 18.79
CA VAL A 406 -5.25 -4.18 19.00
C VAL A 406 -6.33 -4.47 20.02
N ILE A 407 -6.40 -3.72 21.11
CA ILE A 407 -7.47 -3.84 22.11
C ILE A 407 -8.84 -3.58 21.48
N GLU A 408 -8.98 -2.56 20.62
CA GLU A 408 -10.23 -2.30 19.91
C GLU A 408 -10.64 -3.46 18.99
N ASP A 409 -9.67 -4.03 18.26
CA ASP A 409 -9.92 -5.17 17.40
C ASP A 409 -10.37 -6.41 18.18
N TYR A 410 -9.69 -6.72 19.28
CA TYR A 410 -10.09 -7.80 20.18
C TYR A 410 -11.45 -7.55 20.82
N SER A 411 -11.76 -6.31 21.22
CA SER A 411 -13.07 -5.94 21.76
C SER A 411 -14.19 -6.21 20.75
N ARG A 412 -14.02 -5.80 19.51
CA ARG A 412 -15.01 -6.03 18.44
C ARG A 412 -15.16 -7.51 18.08
N LYS A 413 -14.07 -8.23 17.91
CA LYS A 413 -14.09 -9.67 17.59
C LYS A 413 -14.76 -10.52 18.66
N ASN A 414 -14.59 -10.13 19.93
CA ASN A 414 -15.07 -10.90 21.04
C ASN A 414 -16.40 -10.37 21.63
N GLY A 415 -16.85 -9.20 21.20
CA GLY A 415 -18.04 -8.53 21.76
C GLY A 415 -17.84 -8.08 23.21
N LEU A 416 -16.58 -7.92 23.65
CA LEU A 416 -16.21 -7.54 25.01
C LEU A 416 -15.64 -6.13 25.01
N PHE A 417 -16.29 -5.22 25.73
CA PHE A 417 -15.90 -3.82 25.77
C PHE A 417 -15.54 -3.40 27.19
N PHE A 418 -14.80 -2.29 27.31
CA PHE A 418 -14.55 -1.65 28.60
C PHE A 418 -15.80 -0.92 29.08
N GLN A 419 -15.96 -0.81 30.38
CA GLN A 419 -17.05 0.02 30.96
C GLN A 419 -16.78 1.51 30.79
N ASN A 420 -15.50 1.92 30.71
CA ASN A 420 -15.06 3.29 30.65
C ASN A 420 -13.83 3.43 29.74
N GLU A 421 -13.84 4.38 28.81
CA GLU A 421 -12.73 4.71 27.92
C GLU A 421 -11.46 5.16 28.67
N ASN A 422 -11.60 5.83 29.81
CA ASN A 422 -10.45 6.20 30.64
C ASN A 422 -9.74 4.94 31.19
N GLU A 423 -10.49 3.93 31.60
CA GLU A 423 -9.95 2.65 32.07
C GLU A 423 -9.16 1.94 30.95
N LYS A 424 -9.69 1.94 29.72
CA LYS A 424 -8.97 1.45 28.54
C LYS A 424 -7.64 2.17 28.35
N SER A 425 -7.67 3.51 28.35
CA SER A 425 -6.49 4.34 28.18
C SER A 425 -5.43 4.09 29.26
N ASP A 426 -5.83 3.99 30.52
CA ASP A 426 -4.92 3.71 31.63
C ASP A 426 -4.29 2.31 31.50
N ILE A 427 -5.05 1.30 31.09
CA ILE A 427 -4.53 -0.05 30.81
C ILE A 427 -3.52 -0.02 29.68
N VAL A 428 -3.80 0.70 28.58
CA VAL A 428 -2.87 0.84 27.46
C VAL A 428 -1.54 1.43 27.93
N HIS A 429 -1.57 2.51 28.73
CA HIS A 429 -0.36 3.11 29.29
C HIS A 429 0.43 2.12 30.18
N ILE A 430 -0.25 1.42 31.09
CA ILE A 430 0.40 0.44 31.95
C ILE A 430 1.06 -0.68 31.16
N LEU A 431 0.40 -1.16 30.09
CA LEU A 431 0.98 -2.19 29.20
C LEU A 431 2.20 -1.67 28.45
N VAL A 432 2.14 -0.45 27.90
CA VAL A 432 3.28 0.18 27.22
C VAL A 432 4.47 0.29 28.16
N ASP A 433 4.28 0.91 29.34
CA ASP A 433 5.33 1.13 30.33
C ASP A 433 5.98 -0.21 30.75
N SER A 434 5.16 -1.21 31.08
CA SER A 434 5.63 -2.52 31.55
C SER A 434 6.43 -3.29 30.50
N THR A 435 6.08 -3.13 29.23
CA THR A 435 6.75 -3.83 28.14
C THR A 435 8.00 -3.10 27.65
N LEU A 436 8.08 -1.76 27.80
CA LEU A 436 9.29 -0.97 27.53
C LEU A 436 10.36 -1.17 28.61
N GLU A 437 9.99 -1.23 29.89
CA GLU A 437 10.91 -1.47 30.99
C GLU A 437 11.60 -2.84 30.90
N ASN A 438 11.02 -3.76 30.13
CA ASN A 438 11.64 -5.05 29.81
C ASN A 438 12.96 -4.91 29.01
N GLY A 439 13.24 -3.73 28.43
CA GLY A 439 14.45 -3.38 27.66
C GLY A 439 15.70 -3.07 28.50
N GLY A 440 15.69 -3.20 29.82
CA GLY A 440 16.81 -2.85 30.70
C GLY A 440 18.12 -3.61 30.39
N THR A 441 19.22 -2.88 30.48
CA THR A 441 20.61 -3.27 30.25
C THR A 441 21.10 -4.31 31.26
N SER A 442 20.83 -5.58 31.06
CA SER A 442 21.57 -6.65 31.71
C SER A 442 22.05 -7.66 30.68
N ASP A 443 23.34 -8.02 30.76
CA ASP A 443 24.05 -8.98 29.89
C ASP A 443 23.56 -10.43 30.00
N ASP A 444 22.52 -10.68 30.75
CA ASP A 444 21.92 -12.00 30.84
C ASP A 444 20.99 -12.22 29.64
N MET A 445 21.41 -13.10 28.73
CA MET A 445 20.66 -13.63 27.59
C MET A 445 19.49 -14.50 28.08
N ILE A 446 18.46 -13.89 28.64
CA ILE A 446 17.12 -14.47 28.68
C ILE A 446 16.47 -14.07 27.37
N ASP A 447 15.79 -15.01 26.69
CA ASP A 447 15.00 -14.73 25.46
C ASP A 447 13.98 -13.62 25.76
N LYS A 448 14.38 -12.36 25.50
CA LYS A 448 13.51 -11.21 25.71
C LYS A 448 12.43 -11.23 24.63
N ALA A 449 11.19 -11.26 25.06
CA ALA A 449 10.07 -11.03 24.19
C ALA A 449 10.10 -9.60 23.65
N ASN A 450 9.92 -9.44 22.36
CA ASN A 450 10.03 -8.14 21.69
C ASN A 450 8.65 -7.53 21.42
N ASN A 451 8.58 -6.21 21.49
CA ASN A 451 7.36 -5.46 21.13
C ASN A 451 7.21 -5.36 19.59
N PRO A 452 5.94 -5.36 19.09
CA PRO A 452 4.67 -5.33 19.85
C PRO A 452 4.10 -6.71 20.21
N ASP A 453 4.67 -7.81 19.72
CA ASP A 453 4.13 -9.16 19.86
C ASP A 453 3.93 -9.57 21.34
N PHE A 454 4.86 -9.16 22.19
CA PHE A 454 4.77 -9.41 23.61
C PHE A 454 3.53 -8.74 24.25
N ALA A 455 3.31 -7.47 23.99
CA ALA A 455 2.13 -6.76 24.47
C ALA A 455 0.83 -7.36 23.91
N ILE A 456 0.84 -7.77 22.65
CA ILE A 456 -0.31 -8.45 22.01
C ILE A 456 -0.61 -9.78 22.69
N SER A 457 0.40 -10.52 23.11
CA SER A 457 0.19 -11.81 23.81
C SER A 457 -0.48 -11.64 25.18
N ILE A 458 -0.20 -10.55 25.88
CA ILE A 458 -0.88 -10.21 27.14
C ILE A 458 -2.37 -9.89 26.89
N ILE A 459 -2.65 -9.11 25.84
CA ILE A 459 -4.01 -8.75 25.42
C ILE A 459 -4.80 -10.01 25.05
N ASP A 460 -4.23 -10.90 24.25
CA ASP A 460 -4.87 -12.15 23.84
C ASP A 460 -5.28 -12.99 25.06
N LYS A 461 -4.39 -13.15 26.02
CA LYS A 461 -4.66 -13.88 27.27
C LYS A 461 -5.74 -13.18 28.11
N ALA A 462 -5.69 -11.86 28.23
CA ALA A 462 -6.70 -11.12 29.00
C ALA A 462 -8.11 -11.31 28.42
N PHE A 463 -8.25 -11.25 27.09
CA PHE A 463 -9.54 -11.51 26.44
C PHE A 463 -9.95 -12.99 26.52
N ALA A 464 -8.99 -13.92 26.51
CA ALA A 464 -9.27 -15.33 26.72
C ALA A 464 -9.82 -15.59 28.12
N PHE A 465 -9.25 -14.99 29.17
CA PHE A 465 -9.76 -15.09 30.53
C PHE A 465 -11.17 -14.50 30.65
N ALA A 466 -11.40 -13.32 30.06
CA ALA A 466 -12.73 -12.71 30.07
C ALA A 466 -13.80 -13.62 29.43
N LYS A 467 -13.46 -14.34 28.36
CA LYS A 467 -14.35 -15.34 27.75
C LYS A 467 -14.59 -16.55 28.65
N VAL A 468 -13.53 -17.11 29.23
CA VAL A 468 -13.64 -18.29 30.12
C VAL A 468 -14.52 -17.99 31.31
N TYR A 469 -14.51 -16.74 31.78
CA TYR A 469 -15.34 -16.32 32.92
C TYR A 469 -16.75 -15.85 32.53
N ASP A 470 -17.14 -15.93 31.26
CA ASP A 470 -18.40 -15.38 30.73
C ASP A 470 -18.63 -13.92 31.16
N SER A 471 -17.55 -13.11 31.14
CA SER A 471 -17.59 -11.73 31.61
C SER A 471 -18.36 -10.84 30.61
N GLU A 472 -19.17 -9.91 31.11
CA GLU A 472 -19.87 -8.93 30.26
C GLU A 472 -18.93 -7.82 29.74
N PHE A 473 -17.84 -7.57 30.48
CA PHE A 473 -16.87 -6.51 30.19
C PHE A 473 -15.45 -7.02 30.36
N ILE A 474 -14.51 -6.43 29.61
CA ILE A 474 -13.08 -6.60 29.87
C ILE A 474 -12.67 -5.67 31.02
N THR A 475 -11.87 -6.15 31.95
CA THR A 475 -11.52 -5.42 33.18
C THR A 475 -10.01 -5.52 33.45
N PRO A 476 -9.43 -4.65 34.30
CA PRO A 476 -8.03 -4.74 34.72
C PRO A 476 -7.63 -6.11 35.30
N GLU A 477 -8.56 -6.83 35.95
CA GLU A 477 -8.28 -8.16 36.53
C GLU A 477 -7.92 -9.17 35.45
N HIS A 478 -8.57 -9.15 34.29
CA HIS A 478 -8.23 -10.03 33.17
C HIS A 478 -6.81 -9.78 32.65
N PHE A 479 -6.36 -8.51 32.65
CA PHE A 479 -4.98 -8.17 32.29
C PHE A 479 -3.97 -8.59 33.35
N ILE A 480 -4.33 -8.57 34.63
CA ILE A 480 -3.48 -9.10 35.70
C ILE A 480 -3.26 -10.60 35.47
N GLU A 481 -4.32 -11.37 35.22
CA GLU A 481 -4.21 -12.81 34.93
C GLU A 481 -3.42 -13.07 33.64
N GLY A 482 -3.61 -12.22 32.63
CA GLY A 482 -2.82 -12.25 31.40
C GLY A 482 -1.32 -12.07 31.66
N LEU A 483 -0.94 -11.08 32.48
CA LEU A 483 0.43 -10.81 32.89
C LEU A 483 1.03 -11.95 33.73
N GLU A 484 0.27 -12.55 34.64
CA GLU A 484 0.71 -13.66 35.48
C GLU A 484 1.01 -14.93 34.66
N CYS A 485 0.31 -15.10 33.53
CA CYS A 485 0.49 -16.24 32.62
C CYS A 485 1.47 -16.00 31.48
N CYS A 486 2.04 -14.80 31.33
CA CYS A 486 3.02 -14.50 30.28
C CYS A 486 4.44 -14.75 30.76
N ASP A 487 5.20 -15.58 30.03
CA ASP A 487 6.64 -15.71 30.19
C ASP A 487 7.36 -14.56 29.46
N GLY A 488 8.59 -14.24 29.84
CA GLY A 488 9.42 -13.24 29.14
C GLY A 488 9.29 -11.79 29.64
N ILE A 489 8.49 -11.52 30.68
CA ILE A 489 8.50 -10.25 31.40
C ILE A 489 9.41 -10.30 32.61
N VAL A 490 10.22 -9.24 32.80
CA VAL A 490 11.04 -9.10 34.00
C VAL A 490 10.13 -8.98 35.21
N GLU A 491 10.41 -9.75 36.28
CA GLU A 491 9.54 -9.86 37.45
C GLU A 491 9.23 -8.50 38.09
N TYR A 492 10.19 -7.57 38.08
CA TYR A 492 9.99 -6.21 38.58
C TYR A 492 8.92 -5.44 37.76
N ALA A 493 9.01 -5.47 36.43
CA ALA A 493 8.05 -4.82 35.55
C ALA A 493 6.65 -5.45 35.68
N ARG A 494 6.59 -6.79 35.80
CA ARG A 494 5.35 -7.54 36.08
C ARG A 494 4.71 -7.06 37.38
N CYS A 495 5.45 -7.01 38.47
CA CYS A 495 4.95 -6.58 39.76
C CYS A 495 4.46 -5.14 39.76
N GLN A 496 5.14 -4.23 39.07
CA GLN A 496 4.71 -2.84 38.92
C GLN A 496 3.40 -2.73 38.11
N ALA A 497 3.33 -3.42 36.97
CA ALA A 497 2.12 -3.44 36.13
C ALA A 497 0.91 -3.99 36.90
N ILE A 498 1.08 -5.10 37.60
CA ILE A 498 0.01 -5.69 38.45
C ILE A 498 -0.40 -4.73 39.56
N ALA A 499 0.54 -4.06 40.22
CA ALA A 499 0.22 -3.09 41.26
C ALA A 499 -0.58 -1.88 40.70
N SER A 500 -0.19 -1.38 39.54
CA SER A 500 -0.88 -0.29 38.85
C SER A 500 -2.30 -0.69 38.42
N LEU A 501 -2.47 -1.87 37.84
CA LEU A 501 -3.78 -2.42 37.46
C LEU A 501 -4.70 -2.65 38.69
N ARG A 502 -4.16 -3.12 39.81
CA ARG A 502 -4.91 -3.27 41.06
C ARG A 502 -5.39 -1.93 41.62
N ASN A 503 -4.62 -0.87 41.45
CA ASN A 503 -5.02 0.49 41.84
C ASN A 503 -6.19 1.00 41.01
N LEU A 504 -6.27 0.71 39.73
CA LEU A 504 -7.43 1.01 38.89
C LEU A 504 -8.69 0.30 39.40
N ASN A 505 -8.60 -0.97 39.76
CA ASN A 505 -9.71 -1.74 40.35
C ASN A 505 -10.22 -1.18 41.65
N THR A 506 -9.41 -0.55 42.47
CA THR A 506 -9.84 0.04 43.74
C THR A 506 -10.57 1.35 43.59
N SER A 507 -10.37 2.07 42.50
CA SER A 507 -11.07 3.34 42.19
C SER A 507 -12.49 3.12 41.61
N ILE A 508 -12.80 1.90 41.17
CA ILE A 508 -14.14 1.52 40.68
C ILE A 508 -15.04 1.14 41.86
N SER A 509 -16.09 1.88 42.04
CA SER A 509 -17.02 1.70 43.19
C SER A 509 -17.75 0.35 43.19
N SER A 510 -17.84 -0.22 44.35
CA SER A 510 -18.38 -1.46 44.92
C SER A 510 -19.45 -2.38 44.24
N PRO A 511 -20.18 -2.11 43.15
CA PRO A 511 -21.07 -3.10 42.51
C PRO A 511 -20.33 -4.20 41.75
N VAL A 512 -19.17 -3.90 41.12
CA VAL A 512 -18.41 -4.80 40.26
C VAL A 512 -17.70 -5.90 41.05
N LYS A 513 -17.24 -5.62 42.28
CA LYS A 513 -16.64 -6.63 43.16
C LYS A 513 -17.56 -7.83 43.48
N ARG A 514 -18.87 -7.67 43.40
CA ARG A 514 -19.82 -8.77 43.61
C ARG A 514 -19.93 -9.73 42.43
N VAL A 515 -19.69 -9.26 41.22
CA VAL A 515 -19.75 -10.07 40.00
C VAL A 515 -18.45 -10.89 39.87
N LEU A 516 -17.27 -10.28 40.01
CA LEU A 516 -15.97 -10.94 39.94
C LEU A 516 -15.78 -12.06 40.98
N ASN A 517 -16.25 -11.85 42.22
CA ASN A 517 -16.21 -12.90 43.25
C ASN A 517 -17.19 -14.06 42.99
N LYS A 518 -18.24 -13.85 42.17
CA LYS A 518 -19.21 -14.88 41.82
C LYS A 518 -18.67 -15.77 40.71
N ASP A 519 -17.85 -15.23 39.82
CA ASP A 519 -17.26 -15.93 38.70
C ASP A 519 -16.10 -16.83 39.16
N ARG A 520 -15.20 -16.35 40.02
CA ARG A 520 -14.14 -17.18 40.61
C ARG A 520 -14.68 -18.42 41.35
N SER A 521 -15.80 -18.29 42.04
CA SER A 521 -16.36 -19.42 42.80
C SER A 521 -16.93 -20.55 41.96
N LYS A 522 -17.04 -20.39 40.63
CA LYS A 522 -17.48 -21.45 39.69
C LYS A 522 -16.36 -22.42 39.31
N PHE A 523 -15.11 -22.00 39.39
CA PHE A 523 -13.96 -22.78 38.95
C PHE A 523 -13.10 -23.36 40.08
N GLU A 524 -13.34 -22.95 41.34
CA GLU A 524 -12.68 -23.52 42.53
C GLU A 524 -13.42 -24.76 43.11
N LYS A 525 -14.44 -25.27 42.43
CA LYS A 525 -15.16 -26.49 42.71
C LYS A 525 -14.93 -27.51 41.60
#